data_0ecd1aa10c0ce8e447893fe8dbb4852f
#
_entry.id   0ecd1aa10c0ce8e447893fe8dbb4852f
#
_cell.length_a   1.000
_cell.length_b   1.000
_cell.length_c   1.000
_cell.angle_alpha   90.00
_cell.angle_beta   90.00
_cell.angle_gamma   90.00
#
_symmetry.space_group_name_H-M   'P 1'
#
loop_
_entity.id
_entity.type
_entity.pdbx_description
1 polymer ?
#
loop_
_entity_poly.entity_id
_entity_poly.type
_entity_poly.pdbx_seq_one_letter_code
_entity_poly.pdbx_strand_id
1 'polypeptide(L)'
;MGTLILWLGWLMFNAGSSAAVVGGGGASAKLAIVNTVISPSAAGIFTFMTKKHITGEGRTMRMDFPALTNGMLAGLVGITAACDCVAPWAAFVIGILASLTYSTACRAMNALKIDDPLDATQVHGCCGILGVLMVAFFDQENGLLYGAEGAGKLLGAQCLGIVSIIAWVGTTSGIFFFAANKLNVLRLHKNDEILGGDLYYFGPISFEGTLDQYDLPEQVEQAILKSPWRKAEGDIELVDA
;
A
#
# COMPACT_ATOMS: atom_id res chain seq x y z
N MET A 1 -6.19 -9.84 -8.48
CA MET A 1 -7.64 -9.92 -8.18
C MET A 1 -8.00 -9.00 -6.99
N GLY A 2 -7.37 -9.12 -5.83
CA GLY A 2 -7.66 -8.31 -4.63
C GLY A 2 -7.70 -6.79 -4.87
N THR A 3 -6.76 -6.24 -5.62
CA THR A 3 -6.72 -4.80 -5.96
C THR A 3 -7.97 -4.32 -6.70
N LEU A 4 -8.53 -5.15 -7.62
CA LEU A 4 -9.75 -4.79 -8.34
C LEU A 4 -10.98 -4.84 -7.44
N ILE A 5 -11.04 -5.78 -6.49
CA ILE A 5 -12.10 -5.85 -5.48
C ILE A 5 -12.03 -4.63 -4.56
N LEU A 6 -10.83 -4.26 -4.12
CA LEU A 6 -10.61 -3.05 -3.32
C LEU A 6 -11.00 -1.79 -4.10
N TRP A 7 -10.67 -1.69 -5.38
CA TRP A 7 -11.05 -0.53 -6.21
C TRP A 7 -12.56 -0.38 -6.32
N LEU A 8 -13.28 -1.48 -6.55
CA LEU A 8 -14.74 -1.47 -6.56
C LEU A 8 -15.31 -0.98 -5.21
N GLY A 9 -14.77 -1.51 -4.09
CA GLY A 9 -15.15 -1.03 -2.75
C GLY A 9 -14.82 0.46 -2.55
N TRP A 10 -13.71 0.93 -3.10
CA TRP A 10 -13.26 2.32 -2.99
C TRP A 10 -14.16 3.31 -3.72
N LEU A 11 -14.74 2.92 -4.86
CA LEU A 11 -15.76 3.73 -5.53
C LEU A 11 -16.96 4.01 -4.62
N MET A 12 -17.41 2.97 -3.90
CA MET A 12 -18.52 3.12 -2.95
C MET A 12 -18.10 3.89 -1.69
N PHE A 13 -16.89 3.65 -1.21
CA PHE A 13 -16.33 4.34 -0.04
C PHE A 13 -16.22 5.84 -0.27
N ASN A 14 -15.57 6.26 -1.35
CA ASN A 14 -15.38 7.68 -1.66
C ASN A 14 -16.70 8.38 -1.98
N ALA A 15 -17.57 7.77 -2.80
CA ALA A 15 -18.87 8.34 -3.11
C ALA A 15 -19.79 8.43 -1.87
N GLY A 16 -19.76 7.40 -1.00
CA GLY A 16 -20.55 7.37 0.22
C GLY A 16 -20.05 8.36 1.28
N SER A 17 -18.76 8.67 1.27
CA SER A 17 -18.14 9.64 2.19
C SER A 17 -18.44 11.10 1.86
N SER A 18 -19.02 11.39 0.67
CA SER A 18 -19.46 12.76 0.29
C SER A 18 -20.70 13.26 1.04
N ALA A 19 -21.12 12.55 2.10
CA ALA A 19 -22.14 12.87 3.09
C ALA A 19 -23.59 13.06 2.56
N ALA A 20 -23.82 13.23 1.26
CA ALA A 20 -25.16 13.38 0.70
C ALA A 20 -25.24 12.82 -0.74
N VAL A 21 -25.82 11.64 -0.88
CA VAL A 21 -26.07 11.02 -2.20
C VAL A 21 -27.38 11.52 -2.82
N VAL A 22 -28.29 12.05 -1.98
CA VAL A 22 -29.64 12.52 -2.37
C VAL A 22 -29.78 14.03 -2.07
N GLY A 23 -30.51 14.74 -2.90
CA GLY A 23 -30.62 16.20 -2.80
C GLY A 23 -29.43 16.90 -3.48
N GLY A 24 -28.88 17.96 -2.98
CA GLY A 24 -27.76 18.71 -3.60
C GLY A 24 -26.42 17.97 -3.64
N GLY A 25 -26.23 16.88 -2.86
CA GLY A 25 -24.96 16.16 -2.72
C GLY A 25 -24.63 15.16 -3.83
N GLY A 26 -25.55 14.85 -4.73
CA GLY A 26 -25.30 13.91 -5.82
C GLY A 26 -24.22 14.34 -6.81
N ALA A 27 -23.89 15.62 -6.89
CA ALA A 27 -22.81 16.14 -7.74
C ALA A 27 -21.44 15.74 -7.19
N SER A 28 -21.20 15.93 -5.87
CA SER A 28 -19.96 15.52 -5.19
C SER A 28 -19.74 14.02 -5.27
N ALA A 29 -20.75 13.20 -5.03
CA ALA A 29 -20.66 11.76 -5.16
C ALA A 29 -20.26 11.31 -6.58
N LYS A 30 -20.85 11.94 -7.62
CA LYS A 30 -20.48 11.66 -9.03
C LYS A 30 -19.03 12.05 -9.32
N LEU A 31 -18.61 13.22 -8.83
CA LEU A 31 -17.23 13.69 -8.99
C LEU A 31 -16.25 12.75 -8.28
N ALA A 32 -16.56 12.31 -7.06
CA ALA A 32 -15.77 11.34 -6.31
C ALA A 32 -15.58 10.03 -7.09
N ILE A 33 -16.64 9.49 -7.72
CA ILE A 33 -16.54 8.29 -8.56
C ILE A 33 -15.60 8.52 -9.73
N VAL A 34 -15.78 9.62 -10.48
CA VAL A 34 -14.93 9.94 -11.64
C VAL A 34 -13.47 10.06 -11.24
N ASN A 35 -13.17 10.80 -10.19
CA ASN A 35 -11.80 11.01 -9.70
C ASN A 35 -11.17 9.72 -9.16
N THR A 36 -11.99 8.85 -8.53
CA THR A 36 -11.56 7.53 -8.04
C THR A 36 -11.29 6.54 -9.18
N VAL A 37 -11.76 6.79 -10.39
CA VAL A 37 -11.37 6.03 -11.60
C VAL A 37 -10.08 6.59 -12.20
N ILE A 38 -9.98 7.91 -12.33
CA ILE A 38 -8.88 8.58 -13.04
C ILE A 38 -7.55 8.42 -12.30
N SER A 39 -7.52 8.76 -11.02
CA SER A 39 -6.27 8.79 -10.24
C SER A 39 -5.55 7.41 -10.17
N PRO A 40 -6.21 6.31 -9.78
CA PRO A 40 -5.56 5.01 -9.74
C PRO A 40 -5.16 4.48 -11.12
N SER A 41 -5.92 4.82 -12.18
CA SER A 41 -5.55 4.46 -13.56
C SER A 41 -4.23 5.13 -13.96
N ALA A 42 -4.11 6.43 -13.72
CA ALA A 42 -2.88 7.18 -13.99
C ALA A 42 -1.72 6.67 -13.13
N ALA A 43 -1.95 6.50 -11.82
CA ALA A 43 -0.93 6.05 -10.89
C ALA A 43 -0.41 4.65 -11.21
N GLY A 44 -1.29 3.70 -11.51
CA GLY A 44 -0.92 2.32 -11.85
C GLY A 44 -0.03 2.27 -13.09
N ILE A 45 -0.45 2.91 -14.19
CA ILE A 45 0.30 2.94 -15.44
C ILE A 45 1.65 3.63 -15.24
N PHE A 46 1.67 4.79 -14.56
CA PHE A 46 2.90 5.55 -14.35
C PHE A 46 3.88 4.79 -13.45
N THR A 47 3.40 4.14 -12.38
CA THR A 47 4.23 3.30 -11.51
C THR A 47 4.81 2.11 -12.27
N PHE A 48 3.99 1.42 -13.05
CA PHE A 48 4.43 0.29 -13.87
C PHE A 48 5.59 0.68 -14.81
N MET A 49 5.53 1.89 -15.38
CA MET A 49 6.57 2.38 -16.29
C MET A 49 7.82 2.86 -15.56
N THR A 50 7.70 3.47 -14.37
CA THR A 50 8.77 4.28 -13.77
C THR A 50 9.39 3.68 -12.51
N LYS A 51 8.70 2.82 -11.74
CA LYS A 51 9.20 2.30 -10.45
C LYS A 51 10.60 1.70 -10.56
N LYS A 52 10.86 0.86 -11.54
CA LYS A 52 12.16 0.22 -11.76
C LYS A 52 13.32 1.22 -11.97
N HIS A 53 13.03 2.38 -12.55
CA HIS A 53 14.02 3.43 -12.77
C HIS A 53 14.28 4.22 -11.50
N ILE A 54 13.26 4.41 -10.67
CA ILE A 54 13.32 5.15 -9.41
C ILE A 54 13.99 4.31 -8.32
N THR A 55 13.60 3.04 -8.20
CA THR A 55 14.14 2.13 -7.16
C THR A 55 15.54 1.62 -7.50
N GLY A 56 15.94 1.66 -8.77
CA GLY A 56 17.24 1.14 -9.22
C GLY A 56 17.27 -0.39 -9.34
N GLU A 57 16.14 -1.04 -9.25
CA GLU A 57 15.99 -2.48 -9.48
C GLU A 57 16.12 -2.77 -10.97
N GLY A 58 17.29 -3.19 -11.34
CA GLY A 58 17.85 -3.54 -12.63
C GLY A 58 16.97 -3.71 -13.87
N ARG A 59 17.63 -3.73 -15.03
CA ARG A 59 17.08 -3.75 -16.40
C ARG A 59 16.33 -5.03 -16.81
N THR A 60 15.75 -5.81 -15.90
CA THR A 60 14.97 -6.97 -16.30
C THR A 60 13.62 -6.51 -16.89
N MET A 61 13.39 -6.85 -18.15
CA MET A 61 12.13 -6.60 -18.89
C MET A 61 10.95 -7.43 -18.36
N ARG A 62 10.96 -7.89 -17.14
CA ARG A 62 9.81 -8.58 -16.54
C ARG A 62 8.75 -7.57 -16.17
N MET A 63 7.51 -7.86 -16.55
CA MET A 63 6.33 -7.10 -16.14
C MET A 63 6.23 -7.18 -14.61
N ASP A 64 6.37 -6.05 -13.94
CA ASP A 64 6.21 -5.96 -12.49
C ASP A 64 4.73 -5.71 -12.15
N PHE A 65 3.95 -6.79 -12.06
CA PHE A 65 2.54 -6.71 -11.68
C PHE A 65 2.33 -6.13 -10.27
N PRO A 66 3.13 -6.45 -9.26
CA PRO A 66 3.11 -5.76 -7.97
C PRO A 66 3.26 -4.23 -8.10
N ALA A 67 4.14 -3.73 -8.96
CA ALA A 67 4.26 -2.30 -9.18
C ALA A 67 2.99 -1.68 -9.77
N LEU A 68 2.34 -2.37 -10.73
CA LEU A 68 1.07 -1.93 -11.29
C LEU A 68 -0.02 -1.86 -10.21
N THR A 69 -0.19 -2.94 -9.46
CA THR A 69 -1.28 -3.07 -8.47
C THR A 69 -1.08 -2.13 -7.27
N ASN A 70 0.14 -2.01 -6.74
CA ASN A 70 0.45 -1.08 -5.66
C ASN A 70 0.40 0.38 -6.13
N GLY A 71 0.77 0.64 -7.40
CA GLY A 71 0.56 1.94 -8.02
C GLY A 71 -0.91 2.35 -8.09
N MET A 72 -1.80 1.41 -8.46
CA MET A 72 -3.24 1.64 -8.42
C MET A 72 -3.72 1.96 -7.00
N LEU A 73 -3.28 1.19 -6.00
CA LEU A 73 -3.61 1.44 -4.59
C LEU A 73 -3.08 2.80 -4.12
N ALA A 74 -1.86 3.16 -4.49
CA ALA A 74 -1.30 4.48 -4.17
C ALA A 74 -2.14 5.63 -4.75
N GLY A 75 -2.62 5.46 -5.99
CA GLY A 75 -3.54 6.42 -6.63
C GLY A 75 -4.91 6.50 -5.96
N LEU A 76 -5.45 5.36 -5.50
CA LEU A 76 -6.69 5.31 -4.72
C LEU A 76 -6.54 6.06 -3.40
N VAL A 77 -5.49 5.79 -2.64
CA VAL A 77 -5.20 6.46 -1.37
C VAL A 77 -4.96 7.96 -1.59
N GLY A 78 -4.13 8.31 -2.59
CA GLY A 78 -3.77 9.70 -2.88
C GLY A 78 -4.95 10.59 -3.26
N ILE A 79 -5.98 10.03 -3.91
CA ILE A 79 -7.17 10.82 -4.29
C ILE A 79 -8.24 10.87 -3.21
N THR A 80 -8.22 9.98 -2.22
CA THR A 80 -9.32 9.77 -1.29
C THR A 80 -9.74 11.05 -0.56
N ALA A 81 -8.79 11.82 -0.05
CA ALA A 81 -9.10 13.06 0.69
C ALA A 81 -9.66 14.17 -0.19
N ALA A 82 -9.37 14.16 -1.50
CA ALA A 82 -9.70 15.22 -2.44
C ALA A 82 -10.74 14.79 -3.50
N CYS A 83 -11.28 13.58 -3.40
CA CYS A 83 -12.03 12.95 -4.48
C CYS A 83 -13.28 13.73 -4.91
N ASP A 84 -13.93 14.44 -4.01
CA ASP A 84 -15.19 15.16 -4.23
C ASP A 84 -15.03 16.67 -4.42
N CYS A 85 -13.82 17.20 -4.26
CA CYS A 85 -13.56 18.65 -4.32
C CYS A 85 -12.56 19.08 -5.40
N VAL A 86 -11.90 18.14 -6.10
CA VAL A 86 -10.94 18.48 -7.16
C VAL A 86 -11.49 18.18 -8.55
N ALA A 87 -11.03 18.96 -9.54
CA ALA A 87 -11.39 18.72 -10.93
C ALA A 87 -10.74 17.43 -11.48
N PRO A 88 -11.33 16.75 -12.49
CA PRO A 88 -10.80 15.48 -13.03
C PRO A 88 -9.35 15.55 -13.53
N TRP A 89 -8.92 16.67 -14.09
CA TRP A 89 -7.51 16.86 -14.50
C TRP A 89 -6.55 16.84 -13.28
N ALA A 90 -7.00 17.41 -12.16
CA ALA A 90 -6.22 17.40 -10.92
C ALA A 90 -6.12 15.98 -10.34
N ALA A 91 -7.19 15.18 -10.44
CA ALA A 91 -7.15 13.76 -10.06
C ALA A 91 -6.11 12.97 -10.87
N PHE A 92 -5.95 13.25 -12.16
CA PHE A 92 -4.89 12.68 -12.99
C PHE A 92 -3.49 13.08 -12.48
N VAL A 93 -3.29 14.35 -12.18
CA VAL A 93 -2.01 14.86 -11.62
C VAL A 93 -1.73 14.24 -10.25
N ILE A 94 -2.74 14.16 -9.37
CA ILE A 94 -2.61 13.52 -8.06
C ILE A 94 -2.21 12.05 -8.22
N GLY A 95 -2.77 11.34 -9.20
CA GLY A 95 -2.37 9.96 -9.50
C GLY A 95 -0.88 9.84 -9.85
N ILE A 96 -0.36 10.72 -10.71
CA ILE A 96 1.07 10.76 -11.05
C ILE A 96 1.92 11.06 -9.80
N LEU A 97 1.52 12.05 -9.01
CA LEU A 97 2.23 12.40 -7.77
C LEU A 97 2.21 11.26 -6.75
N ALA A 98 1.09 10.53 -6.63
CA ALA A 98 0.99 9.35 -5.79
C ALA A 98 1.93 8.24 -6.24
N SER A 99 2.04 7.99 -7.55
CA SER A 99 3.00 7.04 -8.12
C SER A 99 4.46 7.41 -7.79
N LEU A 100 4.82 8.68 -7.95
CA LEU A 100 6.17 9.17 -7.61
C LEU A 100 6.44 9.04 -6.12
N THR A 101 5.48 9.42 -5.28
CA THR A 101 5.58 9.32 -3.81
C THR A 101 5.77 7.86 -3.40
N TYR A 102 4.94 6.96 -3.91
CA TYR A 102 5.06 5.53 -3.65
C TYR A 102 6.44 4.98 -4.05
N SER A 103 6.87 5.25 -5.28
CA SER A 103 8.14 4.74 -5.81
C SER A 103 9.36 5.28 -5.07
N THR A 104 9.35 6.56 -4.69
CA THR A 104 10.43 7.16 -3.89
C THR A 104 10.42 6.66 -2.46
N ALA A 105 9.24 6.44 -1.88
CA ALA A 105 9.10 5.82 -0.56
C ALA A 105 9.62 4.38 -0.54
N CYS A 106 9.35 3.56 -1.57
CA CYS A 106 9.92 2.23 -1.70
C CYS A 106 11.46 2.28 -1.69
N ARG A 107 12.04 3.19 -2.49
CA ARG A 107 13.50 3.38 -2.47
C ARG A 107 14.04 3.79 -1.10
N ALA A 108 13.33 4.67 -0.40
CA ALA A 108 13.73 5.12 0.95
C ALA A 108 13.65 3.97 1.98
N MET A 109 12.58 3.18 1.97
CA MET A 109 12.41 2.04 2.87
C MET A 109 13.50 0.99 2.64
N ASN A 110 13.80 0.68 1.37
CA ASN A 110 14.90 -0.23 1.01
C ASN A 110 16.27 0.30 1.49
N ALA A 111 16.53 1.59 1.31
CA ALA A 111 17.77 2.22 1.77
C ALA A 111 17.91 2.22 3.30
N LEU A 112 16.80 2.39 4.01
CA LEU A 112 16.73 2.34 5.47
C LEU A 112 16.70 0.90 6.02
N LYS A 113 16.58 -0.11 5.14
CA LYS A 113 16.44 -1.54 5.50
C LYS A 113 15.25 -1.78 6.44
N ILE A 114 14.16 -1.07 6.22
CA ILE A 114 12.90 -1.27 6.94
C ILE A 114 12.08 -2.30 6.16
N ASP A 115 11.72 -3.37 6.84
CA ASP A 115 10.93 -4.45 6.27
C ASP A 115 9.45 -4.08 6.21
N ASP A 116 8.91 -4.01 5.00
CA ASP A 116 7.48 -3.78 4.72
C ASP A 116 7.09 -4.59 3.48
N PRO A 117 6.79 -5.88 3.65
CA PRO A 117 6.60 -6.81 2.53
C PRO A 117 5.40 -6.50 1.64
N LEU A 118 4.45 -5.71 2.13
CA LEU A 118 3.25 -5.31 1.41
C LEU A 118 3.29 -3.86 0.91
N ASP A 119 4.39 -3.15 1.11
CA ASP A 119 4.51 -1.72 0.83
C ASP A 119 3.42 -0.86 1.53
N ALA A 120 2.93 -1.31 2.70
CA ALA A 120 1.80 -0.67 3.37
C ALA A 120 2.11 0.77 3.80
N THR A 121 3.30 1.02 4.32
CA THR A 121 3.75 2.37 4.70
C THR A 121 3.80 3.30 3.49
N GLN A 122 4.34 2.81 2.37
CA GLN A 122 4.50 3.58 1.14
C GLN A 122 3.15 3.92 0.53
N VAL A 123 2.25 2.92 0.44
CA VAL A 123 0.91 3.08 -0.15
C VAL A 123 0.00 3.91 0.76
N HIS A 124 -0.11 3.55 2.03
CA HIS A 124 -1.11 4.18 2.92
C HIS A 124 -0.55 5.38 3.69
N GLY A 125 0.64 5.26 4.27
CA GLY A 125 1.26 6.34 5.03
C GLY A 125 1.69 7.50 4.12
N CYS A 126 2.59 7.24 3.18
CA CYS A 126 3.17 8.30 2.34
C CYS A 126 2.15 8.90 1.36
N CYS A 127 1.38 8.06 0.66
CA CYS A 127 0.38 8.56 -0.28
C CYS A 127 -0.86 9.13 0.43
N GLY A 128 -1.17 8.70 1.67
CA GLY A 128 -2.20 9.33 2.49
C GLY A 128 -1.83 10.74 2.91
N ILE A 129 -0.59 10.97 3.35
CA ILE A 129 -0.06 12.31 3.63
C ILE A 129 -0.13 13.18 2.37
N LEU A 130 0.32 12.66 1.22
CA LEU A 130 0.20 13.37 -0.05
C LEU A 130 -1.25 13.76 -0.32
N GLY A 131 -2.20 12.81 -0.24
CA GLY A 131 -3.60 13.05 -0.55
C GLY A 131 -4.22 14.16 0.28
N VAL A 132 -3.94 14.17 1.59
CA VAL A 132 -4.41 15.24 2.49
C VAL A 132 -3.83 16.60 2.09
N LEU A 133 -2.54 16.66 1.73
CA LEU A 133 -1.93 17.92 1.27
C LEU A 133 -2.51 18.39 -0.06
N MET A 134 -2.84 17.45 -0.97
CA MET A 134 -3.40 17.79 -2.30
C MET A 134 -4.77 18.47 -2.22
N VAL A 135 -5.54 18.26 -1.16
CA VAL A 135 -6.75 19.05 -0.89
C VAL A 135 -6.42 20.53 -0.83
N ALA A 136 -5.41 20.92 -0.05
CA ALA A 136 -5.05 22.33 0.11
C ALA A 136 -4.55 22.97 -1.20
N PHE A 137 -4.04 22.19 -2.15
CA PHE A 137 -3.57 22.71 -3.43
C PHE A 137 -4.66 22.73 -4.50
N PHE A 138 -5.46 21.67 -4.63
CA PHE A 138 -6.31 21.41 -5.79
C PHE A 138 -7.81 21.54 -5.53
N ASP A 139 -8.26 21.82 -4.28
CA ASP A 139 -9.66 22.10 -3.99
C ASP A 139 -10.14 23.26 -4.86
N GLN A 140 -11.26 23.07 -5.57
CA GLN A 140 -11.78 24.04 -6.55
C GLN A 140 -12.28 25.33 -5.89
N GLU A 141 -12.71 25.28 -4.63
CA GLU A 141 -13.26 26.41 -3.90
C GLU A 141 -12.22 27.06 -2.97
N ASN A 142 -11.40 26.23 -2.29
CA ASN A 142 -10.53 26.69 -1.20
C ASN A 142 -9.04 26.45 -1.47
N GLY A 143 -8.69 25.92 -2.65
CA GLY A 143 -7.32 25.52 -2.98
C GLY A 143 -6.40 26.68 -3.34
N LEU A 144 -5.12 26.47 -3.05
CA LEU A 144 -4.05 27.43 -3.36
C LEU A 144 -3.95 27.75 -4.85
N LEU A 145 -4.13 26.77 -5.73
CA LEU A 145 -4.03 26.96 -7.18
C LEU A 145 -5.15 27.81 -7.75
N TYR A 146 -6.28 27.92 -7.07
CA TYR A 146 -7.40 28.77 -7.45
C TYR A 146 -7.37 30.15 -6.81
N GLY A 147 -6.32 30.43 -6.01
CA GLY A 147 -6.15 31.74 -5.37
C GLY A 147 -7.18 32.05 -4.29
N ALA A 148 -7.75 31.03 -3.67
CA ALA A 148 -8.81 31.19 -2.68
C ALA A 148 -8.33 31.97 -1.45
N GLU A 149 -9.17 32.89 -0.97
CA GLU A 149 -8.90 33.60 0.28
C GLU A 149 -8.92 32.62 1.46
N GLY A 150 -7.81 32.52 2.18
CA GLY A 150 -7.67 31.57 3.28
C GLY A 150 -7.07 30.20 2.91
N ALA A 151 -6.67 29.97 1.67
CA ALA A 151 -6.04 28.70 1.24
C ALA A 151 -4.80 28.33 2.09
N GLY A 152 -4.02 29.32 2.54
CA GLY A 152 -2.91 29.09 3.48
C GLY A 152 -3.38 28.54 4.84
N LYS A 153 -4.56 28.92 5.31
CA LYS A 153 -5.14 28.36 6.55
C LYS A 153 -5.54 26.90 6.35
N LEU A 154 -6.09 26.57 5.17
CA LEU A 154 -6.42 25.18 4.83
C LEU A 154 -5.15 24.32 4.82
N LEU A 155 -4.08 24.76 4.19
CA LEU A 155 -2.80 24.05 4.21
C LEU A 155 -2.28 23.87 5.65
N GLY A 156 -2.33 24.90 6.47
CA GLY A 156 -1.97 24.84 7.88
C GLY A 156 -2.79 23.82 8.67
N ALA A 157 -4.11 23.78 8.43
CA ALA A 157 -5.00 22.80 9.04
C ALA A 157 -4.68 21.37 8.62
N GLN A 158 -4.41 21.12 7.33
CA GLN A 158 -4.00 19.80 6.84
C GLN A 158 -2.66 19.35 7.44
N CYS A 159 -1.66 20.24 7.51
CA CYS A 159 -0.39 19.92 8.17
C CYS A 159 -0.58 19.60 9.66
N LEU A 160 -1.39 20.39 10.37
CA LEU A 160 -1.68 20.13 11.80
C LEU A 160 -2.39 18.78 11.97
N GLY A 161 -3.35 18.45 11.10
CA GLY A 161 -4.04 17.16 11.10
C GLY A 161 -3.06 15.99 10.91
N ILE A 162 -2.17 16.09 9.94
CA ILE A 162 -1.14 15.08 9.67
C ILE A 162 -0.25 14.86 10.92
N VAL A 163 0.28 15.95 11.50
CA VAL A 163 1.13 15.86 12.69
C VAL A 163 0.37 15.26 13.88
N SER A 164 -0.88 15.65 14.07
CA SER A 164 -1.73 15.12 15.15
C SER A 164 -1.98 13.62 15.00
N ILE A 165 -2.28 13.16 13.79
CA ILE A 165 -2.50 11.73 13.49
C ILE A 165 -1.20 10.95 13.69
N ILE A 166 -0.08 11.43 13.18
CA ILE A 166 1.23 10.77 13.35
C ILE A 166 1.59 10.67 14.83
N ALA A 167 1.40 11.74 15.60
CA ALA A 167 1.69 11.73 17.04
C ALA A 167 0.80 10.75 17.79
N TRP A 168 -0.50 10.75 17.50
CA TRP A 168 -1.46 9.86 18.15
C TRP A 168 -1.19 8.39 17.82
N VAL A 169 -1.15 8.07 16.51
CA VAL A 169 -0.95 6.69 16.04
C VAL A 169 0.44 6.19 16.43
N GLY A 170 1.47 7.00 16.25
CA GLY A 170 2.84 6.64 16.63
C GLY A 170 2.99 6.34 18.12
N THR A 171 2.36 7.15 18.96
CA THR A 171 2.39 6.94 20.41
C THR A 171 1.62 5.68 20.83
N THR A 172 0.37 5.55 20.38
CA THR A 172 -0.49 4.42 20.78
C THR A 172 0.02 3.10 20.24
N SER A 173 0.39 3.03 18.97
CA SER A 173 0.98 1.84 18.37
C SER A 173 2.35 1.53 18.95
N GLY A 174 3.17 2.55 19.19
CA GLY A 174 4.49 2.39 19.83
C GLY A 174 4.39 1.75 21.21
N ILE A 175 3.46 2.21 22.05
CA ILE A 175 3.21 1.62 23.38
C ILE A 175 2.77 0.16 23.23
N PHE A 176 1.82 -0.11 22.31
CA PHE A 176 1.32 -1.47 22.09
C PHE A 176 2.44 -2.42 21.65
N PHE A 177 3.19 -2.06 20.61
CA PHE A 177 4.26 -2.91 20.08
C PHE A 177 5.44 -3.05 21.05
N PHE A 178 5.74 -2.00 21.82
CA PHE A 178 6.73 -2.09 22.88
C PHE A 178 6.31 -3.11 23.97
N ALA A 179 5.05 -3.08 24.40
CA ALA A 179 4.53 -4.03 25.38
C ALA A 179 4.52 -5.46 24.82
N ALA A 180 4.05 -5.66 23.57
CA ALA A 180 4.04 -6.96 22.92
C ALA A 180 5.45 -7.55 22.76
N ASN A 181 6.45 -6.71 22.43
CA ASN A 181 7.84 -7.14 22.35
C ASN A 181 8.39 -7.55 23.72
N LYS A 182 8.09 -6.80 24.77
CA LYS A 182 8.49 -7.16 26.15
C LYS A 182 7.87 -8.46 26.64
N LEU A 183 6.65 -8.77 26.18
CA LEU A 183 5.95 -10.02 26.47
C LEU A 183 6.38 -11.19 25.58
N ASN A 184 7.30 -10.97 24.63
CA ASN A 184 7.77 -11.95 23.64
C ASN A 184 6.65 -12.58 22.78
N VAL A 185 5.57 -11.82 22.52
CA VAL A 185 4.45 -12.25 21.65
C VAL A 185 4.44 -11.54 20.31
N LEU A 186 5.39 -10.63 20.05
CA LEU A 186 5.43 -9.83 18.82
C LEU A 186 6.01 -10.60 17.63
N ARG A 187 7.01 -11.46 17.85
CA ARG A 187 7.71 -12.14 16.77
C ARG A 187 7.42 -13.62 16.74
N LEU A 188 7.37 -14.18 15.55
CA LEU A 188 7.35 -15.62 15.33
C LEU A 188 8.68 -16.26 15.76
N HIS A 189 8.70 -17.58 15.93
CA HIS A 189 9.96 -18.29 16.12
C HIS A 189 10.86 -18.11 14.90
N LYS A 190 12.18 -18.06 15.16
CA LYS A 190 13.16 -17.77 14.11
C LYS A 190 13.05 -18.70 12.89
N ASN A 191 12.75 -19.97 13.10
CA ASN A 191 12.62 -20.94 12.02
C ASN A 191 11.39 -20.65 11.14
N ASP A 192 10.27 -20.25 11.76
CA ASP A 192 9.01 -19.92 11.09
C ASP A 192 9.18 -18.63 10.26
N GLU A 193 9.95 -17.68 10.81
CA GLU A 193 10.26 -16.41 10.13
C GLU A 193 11.19 -16.62 8.91
N ILE A 194 12.18 -17.52 9.02
CA ILE A 194 13.08 -17.85 7.91
C ILE A 194 12.35 -18.58 6.79
N LEU A 195 11.45 -19.51 7.16
CA LEU A 195 10.67 -20.29 6.21
C LEU A 195 9.59 -19.44 5.50
N GLY A 196 9.09 -18.41 6.18
CA GLY A 196 7.94 -17.64 5.75
C GLY A 196 6.62 -18.28 6.14
N GLY A 197 5.62 -17.42 6.46
CA GLY A 197 4.35 -17.88 7.01
C GLY A 197 3.59 -18.84 6.10
N ASP A 198 3.56 -18.58 4.81
CA ASP A 198 2.82 -19.40 3.85
C ASP A 198 3.36 -20.82 3.81
N LEU A 199 4.66 -20.97 3.64
CA LEU A 199 5.30 -22.30 3.59
C LEU A 199 5.24 -23.00 4.96
N TYR A 200 5.35 -22.25 6.06
CA TYR A 200 5.29 -22.81 7.40
C TYR A 200 3.91 -23.39 7.75
N TYR A 201 2.83 -22.64 7.44
CA TYR A 201 1.46 -23.03 7.82
C TYR A 201 0.76 -23.93 6.80
N PHE A 202 1.00 -23.69 5.50
CA PHE A 202 0.25 -24.32 4.41
C PHE A 202 1.07 -25.35 3.64
N GLY A 203 2.38 -25.47 3.91
CA GLY A 203 3.25 -26.37 3.18
C GLY A 203 3.49 -25.95 1.72
N PRO A 204 4.05 -26.84 0.90
CA PRO A 204 4.44 -26.54 -0.48
C PRO A 204 3.29 -26.40 -1.47
N ILE A 205 2.03 -26.47 -1.03
CA ILE A 205 0.83 -26.36 -1.90
C ILE A 205 0.78 -25.05 -2.69
N SER A 206 1.45 -24.00 -2.20
CA SER A 206 1.53 -22.70 -2.88
C SER A 206 2.67 -22.60 -3.90
N PHE A 207 3.52 -23.60 -4.02
CA PHE A 207 4.64 -23.64 -4.97
C PHE A 207 4.34 -24.62 -6.10
N GLU A 208 4.31 -24.12 -7.33
CA GLU A 208 4.29 -24.97 -8.53
C GLU A 208 5.66 -25.64 -8.68
N GLY A 209 5.80 -26.83 -8.11
CA GLY A 209 7.02 -27.66 -8.18
C GLY A 209 7.33 -28.32 -6.84
N THR A 210 8.08 -29.39 -6.89
CA THR A 210 8.64 -30.05 -5.70
C THR A 210 9.76 -29.18 -5.12
N LEU A 211 9.87 -29.12 -3.80
CA LEU A 211 10.92 -28.36 -3.10
C LEU A 211 12.33 -28.75 -3.56
N ASP A 212 12.48 -29.98 -4.05
CA ASP A 212 13.74 -30.54 -4.56
C ASP A 212 14.27 -29.87 -5.84
N GLN A 213 13.45 -29.06 -6.52
CA GLN A 213 13.85 -28.29 -7.70
C GLN A 213 14.52 -26.94 -7.35
N TYR A 214 14.52 -26.56 -6.08
CA TYR A 214 15.09 -25.30 -5.62
C TYR A 214 16.36 -25.61 -4.81
N ASP A 215 17.45 -24.95 -5.17
CA ASP A 215 18.69 -24.93 -4.37
C ASP A 215 18.44 -24.05 -3.14
N LEU A 216 17.86 -24.66 -2.10
CA LEU A 216 17.43 -23.94 -0.90
C LEU A 216 18.64 -23.76 0.05
N PRO A 217 18.79 -22.60 0.67
CA PRO A 217 19.77 -22.41 1.73
C PRO A 217 19.56 -23.43 2.86
N GLU A 218 20.63 -23.98 3.42
CA GLU A 218 20.60 -25.00 4.49
C GLU A 218 19.69 -24.61 5.67
N GLN A 219 19.62 -23.32 6.00
CA GLN A 219 18.74 -22.78 7.05
C GLN A 219 17.26 -22.98 6.73
N VAL A 220 16.89 -22.87 5.45
CA VAL A 220 15.51 -23.06 4.97
C VAL A 220 15.16 -24.55 4.98
N GLU A 221 16.05 -25.42 4.53
CA GLU A 221 15.85 -26.87 4.60
C GLU A 221 15.63 -27.34 6.05
N GLN A 222 16.44 -26.85 6.98
CA GLN A 222 16.28 -27.16 8.39
C GLN A 222 14.97 -26.64 8.99
N ALA A 223 14.47 -25.50 8.52
CA ALA A 223 13.19 -24.96 8.95
C ALA A 223 12.02 -25.79 8.38
N ILE A 224 12.13 -26.27 7.14
CA ILE A 224 11.15 -27.18 6.51
C ILE A 224 11.03 -28.48 7.31
N LEU A 225 12.12 -29.10 7.67
CA LEU A 225 12.14 -30.35 8.46
C LEU A 225 11.45 -30.20 9.83
N LYS A 226 11.39 -28.99 10.38
CA LYS A 226 10.76 -28.69 11.68
C LYS A 226 9.33 -28.16 11.55
N SER A 227 8.82 -27.98 10.33
CA SER A 227 7.49 -27.41 10.10
C SER A 227 6.36 -28.35 10.53
N PRO A 228 5.18 -27.80 10.94
CA PRO A 228 4.05 -28.61 11.41
C PRO A 228 3.53 -29.59 10.38
N TRP A 229 3.45 -29.18 9.10
CA TRP A 229 2.91 -30.00 8.02
C TRP A 229 3.81 -31.20 7.69
N ARG A 230 5.13 -31.08 7.80
CA ARG A 230 6.06 -32.20 7.62
C ARG A 230 5.87 -33.27 8.70
N LYS A 231 5.54 -32.84 9.92
CA LYS A 231 5.20 -33.77 11.01
C LYS A 231 3.85 -34.45 10.85
N ALA A 232 2.90 -33.79 10.16
CA ALA A 232 1.56 -34.32 9.93
C ALA A 232 1.52 -35.34 8.78
N GLU A 233 2.43 -35.23 7.80
CA GLU A 233 2.51 -36.16 6.67
C GLU A 233 3.12 -37.52 7.05
N GLY A 234 3.70 -37.65 8.26
CA GLY A 234 4.38 -38.87 8.71
C GLY A 234 5.37 -39.36 7.65
N ASP A 235 6.56 -39.74 8.00
CA ASP A 235 7.64 -40.16 7.12
C ASP A 235 7.20 -40.63 5.73
N ILE A 236 6.94 -39.69 4.82
CA ILE A 236 6.83 -39.99 3.40
C ILE A 236 8.29 -40.31 3.01
N GLU A 237 8.58 -41.61 2.94
CA GLU A 237 9.83 -42.11 2.30
C GLU A 237 9.94 -41.36 0.96
N LEU A 238 11.05 -40.64 0.81
CA LEU A 238 11.50 -40.17 -0.48
C LEU A 238 11.66 -41.41 -1.34
N VAL A 239 10.68 -41.70 -2.16
CA VAL A 239 10.76 -42.75 -3.16
C VAL A 239 11.79 -42.28 -4.16
N ASP A 240 12.97 -42.92 -4.07
CA ASP A 240 14.01 -42.82 -5.09
C ASP A 240 13.41 -43.12 -6.45
N ALA A 241 13.44 -42.11 -7.35
CA ALA A 241 13.11 -42.24 -8.73
C ALA A 241 14.26 -41.71 -9.61
#